data_2e946de50a034985a378f7e1533e7787
#
_entry.id   2e946de50a034985a378f7e1533e7787
#
_cell.length_a   1.000
_cell.length_b   1.000
_cell.length_c   1.000
_cell.angle_alpha   90.00
_cell.angle_beta   90.00
_cell.angle_gamma   90.00
#
_symmetry.space_group_name_H-M   'P 1'
#
loop_
_entity.id
_entity.type
_entity.pdbx_description
1 polymer ?
#
loop_
_entity_poly.entity_id
_entity_poly.type
_entity_poly.pdbx_seq_one_letter_code
_entity_poly.pdbx_strand_id
1 'polypeptide(L)'
;GLVLAGPVGVKFSGVTERDILDMHSMPRPAFLAKAWADPAQAEPDYTAMSDTELAGVARGRESLALFGWKPYMHDPRLRRWLHRIDVPTKLLWGEQDGVVSADYCRNWCGEIAGATLETIPNAGHYPQWEQPDAFAAKVAAFAATLS
;
A
#
# COMPACT_ATOMS: atom_id res chain seq x y z
N GLY A 1 3.38 4.86 -18.45
CA GLY A 1 3.78 5.16 -17.07
C GLY A 1 3.18 4.21 -16.07
N LEU A 2 3.67 4.25 -14.86
CA LEU A 2 3.26 3.40 -13.75
C LEU A 2 2.94 4.27 -12.53
N VAL A 3 1.79 4.04 -11.88
CA VAL A 3 1.45 4.62 -10.59
C VAL A 3 1.37 3.50 -9.55
N LEU A 4 2.09 3.64 -8.46
CA LEU A 4 2.10 2.73 -7.33
C LEU A 4 1.51 3.44 -6.10
N ALA A 5 0.41 2.91 -5.56
CA ALA A 5 -0.26 3.44 -4.38
C ALA A 5 0.09 2.58 -3.16
N GLY A 6 0.83 3.12 -2.20
CA GLY A 6 1.27 2.41 -1.00
C GLY A 6 1.88 1.04 -1.26
N PRO A 7 2.82 0.86 -2.22
CA PRO A 7 3.30 -0.47 -2.58
C PRO A 7 4.04 -1.12 -1.41
N VAL A 8 3.78 -2.41 -1.24
CA VAL A 8 4.51 -3.33 -0.36
C VAL A 8 5.16 -4.43 -1.21
N GLY A 9 5.72 -5.45 -0.61
CA GLY A 9 6.24 -6.61 -1.37
C GLY A 9 7.75 -6.67 -1.48
N VAL A 10 8.47 -5.65 -1.02
CA VAL A 10 9.93 -5.64 -0.95
C VAL A 10 10.38 -5.63 0.50
N LYS A 11 11.52 -6.24 0.77
CA LYS A 11 12.20 -6.17 2.06
C LYS A 11 13.50 -5.38 1.91
N PHE A 12 13.64 -4.30 2.68
CA PHE A 12 14.82 -3.44 2.72
C PHE A 12 15.68 -3.66 3.97
N SER A 13 15.02 -4.00 5.09
CA SER A 13 15.69 -4.23 6.38
C SER A 13 16.41 -5.57 6.47
N GLY A 14 17.14 -5.78 7.57
CA GLY A 14 17.79 -7.04 7.90
C GLY A 14 16.83 -8.21 8.08
N VAL A 15 17.38 -9.43 8.16
CA VAL A 15 16.57 -10.68 8.23
C VAL A 15 15.66 -10.71 9.44
N THR A 16 16.06 -10.12 10.55
CA THR A 16 15.33 -10.13 11.83
C THR A 16 14.34 -8.97 12.01
N GLU A 17 14.41 -7.97 11.13
CA GLU A 17 13.57 -6.77 11.20
C GLU A 17 12.35 -6.91 10.29
N ARG A 18 11.29 -6.17 10.57
CA ARG A 18 10.08 -6.12 9.75
C ARG A 18 9.90 -4.73 9.17
N ASP A 19 9.84 -4.63 7.85
CA ASP A 19 9.52 -3.39 7.15
C ASP A 19 8.02 -3.11 7.10
N ILE A 20 7.21 -4.18 7.11
CA ILE A 20 5.78 -4.12 6.93
C ILE A 20 5.11 -4.57 8.22
N LEU A 21 4.18 -3.77 8.73
CA LEU A 21 3.41 -4.07 9.93
C LEU A 21 2.69 -5.42 9.79
N ASP A 22 2.87 -6.30 10.77
CA ASP A 22 2.18 -7.58 10.77
C ASP A 22 0.72 -7.42 11.26
N MET A 23 -0.20 -7.46 10.31
CA MET A 23 -1.63 -7.34 10.59
C MET A 23 -2.21 -8.49 11.45
N HIS A 24 -1.50 -9.62 11.52
CA HIS A 24 -1.90 -10.77 12.32
C HIS A 24 -1.32 -10.77 13.75
N SER A 25 -0.37 -9.86 14.02
CA SER A 25 0.28 -9.75 15.34
C SER A 25 -0.49 -8.90 16.34
N MET A 26 -1.61 -8.31 15.96
CA MET A 26 -2.41 -7.42 16.80
C MET A 26 -3.90 -7.54 16.52
N PRO A 27 -4.77 -7.10 17.47
CA PRO A 27 -6.21 -7.02 17.22
C PRO A 27 -6.54 -6.11 16.03
N ARG A 28 -7.57 -6.46 15.26
CA ARG A 28 -7.98 -5.73 14.07
C ARG A 28 -8.15 -4.20 14.29
N PRO A 29 -8.84 -3.73 15.37
CA PRO A 29 -8.96 -2.29 15.60
C PRO A 29 -7.60 -1.58 15.76
N ALA A 30 -6.63 -2.23 16.38
CA ALA A 30 -5.28 -1.68 16.53
C ALA A 30 -4.52 -1.61 15.19
N PHE A 31 -4.72 -2.58 14.31
CA PHE A 31 -4.20 -2.53 12.95
C PHE A 31 -4.84 -1.39 12.14
N LEU A 32 -6.18 -1.27 12.20
CA LEU A 32 -6.89 -0.22 11.47
C LEU A 32 -6.47 1.19 11.91
N ALA A 33 -6.25 1.39 13.22
CA ALA A 33 -5.73 2.65 13.76
C ALA A 33 -4.31 3.01 13.27
N LYS A 34 -3.57 2.07 12.71
CA LYS A 34 -2.27 2.31 12.08
C LYS A 34 -2.36 2.42 10.55
N ALA A 35 -3.27 1.67 9.96
CA ALA A 35 -3.40 1.60 8.51
C ALA A 35 -4.21 2.77 7.92
N TRP A 36 -5.07 3.42 8.73
CA TRP A 36 -5.94 4.51 8.29
C TRP A 36 -5.67 5.77 9.09
N ALA A 37 -5.72 6.92 8.45
CA ALA A 37 -5.68 8.22 9.12
C ALA A 37 -6.95 8.45 9.94
N ASP A 38 -8.10 8.03 9.40
CA ASP A 38 -9.38 7.98 10.13
C ASP A 38 -9.90 6.53 10.17
N PRO A 39 -9.66 5.80 11.28
CA PRO A 39 -10.11 4.41 11.42
C PRO A 39 -11.62 4.21 11.33
N ALA A 40 -12.43 5.27 11.53
CA ALA A 40 -13.89 5.18 11.41
C ALA A 40 -14.34 4.91 9.96
N GLN A 41 -13.49 5.21 8.98
CA GLN A 41 -13.73 4.95 7.56
C GLN A 41 -13.21 3.59 7.09
N ALA A 42 -12.55 2.86 7.97
CA ALA A 42 -11.79 1.66 7.60
C ALA A 42 -12.66 0.44 7.28
N GLU A 43 -13.84 0.36 7.84
CA GLU A 43 -14.70 -0.81 7.70
C GLU A 43 -16.03 -0.45 7.04
N PRO A 44 -16.41 -1.15 5.97
CA PRO A 44 -17.73 -1.02 5.42
C PRO A 44 -18.77 -1.61 6.37
N ASP A 45 -20.01 -1.22 6.21
CA ASP A 45 -21.13 -1.86 6.90
C ASP A 45 -21.37 -3.27 6.31
N TYR A 46 -20.81 -4.26 6.97
CA TYR A 46 -20.95 -5.67 6.55
C TYR A 46 -22.42 -6.15 6.62
N THR A 47 -23.27 -5.49 7.43
CA THR A 47 -24.69 -5.88 7.52
C THR A 47 -25.51 -5.43 6.33
N ALA A 48 -25.02 -4.44 5.58
CA ALA A 48 -25.63 -3.97 4.34
C ALA A 48 -25.18 -4.73 3.09
N MET A 49 -24.16 -5.60 3.22
CA MET A 49 -23.60 -6.35 2.09
C MET A 49 -24.44 -7.59 1.73
N SER A 50 -24.52 -7.88 0.46
CA SER A 50 -25.04 -9.16 -0.06
C SER A 50 -24.09 -10.32 0.25
N ASP A 51 -24.59 -11.55 0.23
CA ASP A 51 -23.78 -12.76 0.40
C ASP A 51 -22.62 -12.86 -0.60
N THR A 52 -22.83 -12.37 -1.83
CA THR A 52 -21.77 -12.35 -2.87
C THR A 52 -20.65 -11.39 -2.50
N GLU A 53 -20.97 -10.21 -1.99
CA GLU A 53 -19.98 -9.22 -1.55
C GLU A 53 -19.22 -9.73 -0.31
N LEU A 54 -19.93 -10.29 0.67
CA LEU A 54 -19.32 -10.91 1.86
C LEU A 54 -18.37 -12.06 1.47
N ALA A 55 -18.78 -12.91 0.54
CA ALA A 55 -17.93 -13.97 0.01
C ALA A 55 -16.69 -13.42 -0.73
N GLY A 56 -16.82 -12.27 -1.39
CA GLY A 56 -15.70 -11.55 -2.00
C GLY A 56 -14.69 -11.07 -0.97
N VAL A 57 -15.18 -10.44 0.10
CA VAL A 57 -14.35 -9.99 1.24
C VAL A 57 -13.62 -11.17 1.90
N ALA A 58 -14.33 -12.27 2.17
CA ALA A 58 -13.74 -13.46 2.77
C ALA A 58 -12.64 -14.04 1.89
N ARG A 59 -12.89 -14.22 0.59
CA ARG A 59 -11.87 -14.70 -0.38
C ARG A 59 -10.66 -13.79 -0.48
N GLY A 60 -10.86 -12.47 -0.44
CA GLY A 60 -9.75 -11.51 -0.42
C GLY A 60 -8.84 -11.71 0.81
N ARG A 61 -9.43 -11.91 1.98
CA ARG A 61 -8.69 -12.16 3.24
C ARG A 61 -7.95 -13.51 3.21
N GLU A 62 -8.60 -14.55 2.71
CA GLU A 62 -7.97 -15.88 2.54
C GLU A 62 -6.78 -15.80 1.57
N SER A 63 -6.95 -15.13 0.44
CA SER A 63 -5.89 -14.94 -0.55
C SER A 63 -4.70 -14.19 0.04
N LEU A 64 -4.96 -13.13 0.79
CA LEU A 64 -3.91 -12.37 1.47
C LEU A 64 -3.15 -13.25 2.48
N ALA A 65 -3.87 -14.03 3.28
CA ALA A 65 -3.25 -14.95 4.23
C ALA A 65 -2.43 -16.04 3.52
N LEU A 66 -2.94 -16.59 2.42
CA LEU A 66 -2.28 -17.65 1.67
C LEU A 66 -0.99 -17.17 0.97
N PHE A 67 -1.05 -16.04 0.28
CA PHE A 67 0.06 -15.55 -0.54
C PHE A 67 0.99 -14.58 0.19
N GLY A 68 0.50 -13.86 1.20
CA GLY A 68 1.26 -12.88 1.96
C GLY A 68 1.90 -13.39 3.25
N TRP A 69 1.71 -14.66 3.61
CA TRP A 69 2.13 -15.18 4.92
C TRP A 69 3.61 -15.53 5.02
N LYS A 70 4.19 -16.19 4.03
CA LYS A 70 5.58 -16.68 4.11
C LYS A 70 6.30 -16.64 2.76
N PRO A 71 7.28 -15.76 2.59
CA PRO A 71 7.68 -14.72 3.55
C PRO A 71 6.61 -13.62 3.70
N TYR A 72 6.53 -13.02 4.90
CA TYR A 72 5.44 -12.08 5.20
C TYR A 72 5.49 -10.84 4.30
N MET A 73 4.45 -10.69 3.49
CA MET A 73 4.16 -9.54 2.61
C MET A 73 5.29 -9.11 1.69
N HIS A 74 6.26 -9.99 1.35
CA HIS A 74 7.31 -9.66 0.38
C HIS A 74 7.78 -10.89 -0.43
N ASP A 75 8.24 -10.64 -1.66
CA ASP A 75 9.03 -11.61 -2.43
C ASP A 75 10.52 -11.25 -2.29
N PRO A 76 11.37 -12.16 -1.76
CA PRO A 76 12.81 -11.92 -1.61
C PRO A 76 13.54 -11.62 -2.93
N ARG A 77 12.91 -11.94 -4.05
CA ARG A 77 13.48 -11.73 -5.39
C ARG A 77 13.06 -10.40 -6.00
N LEU A 78 11.95 -9.79 -5.54
CA LEU A 78 11.33 -8.63 -6.20
C LEU A 78 12.30 -7.44 -6.27
N ARG A 79 13.01 -7.13 -5.17
CA ARG A 79 13.92 -6.00 -5.12
C ARG A 79 14.92 -5.98 -6.26
N ARG A 80 15.52 -7.13 -6.58
CA ARG A 80 16.53 -7.25 -7.65
C ARG A 80 15.98 -7.00 -9.05
N TRP A 81 14.67 -6.92 -9.22
CA TRP A 81 14.02 -6.71 -10.51
C TRP A 81 13.46 -5.30 -10.69
N LEU A 82 13.39 -4.48 -9.63
CA LEU A 82 12.83 -3.13 -9.70
C LEU A 82 13.58 -2.22 -10.68
N HIS A 83 14.90 -2.41 -10.82
CA HIS A 83 15.73 -1.68 -11.79
C HIS A 83 15.31 -1.90 -13.26
N ARG A 84 14.47 -2.91 -13.54
CA ARG A 84 13.93 -3.17 -14.89
C ARG A 84 12.67 -2.36 -15.21
N ILE A 85 12.16 -1.64 -14.24
CA ILE A 85 11.07 -0.68 -14.49
C ILE A 85 11.71 0.54 -15.13
N ASP A 86 11.50 0.68 -16.44
CA ASP A 86 12.09 1.71 -17.31
C ASP A 86 11.05 2.75 -17.78
N VAL A 87 9.80 2.62 -17.32
CA VAL A 87 8.73 3.58 -17.61
C VAL A 87 8.67 4.66 -16.54
N PRO A 88 8.24 5.91 -16.90
CA PRO A 88 7.98 6.93 -15.89
C PRO A 88 7.12 6.40 -14.77
N THR A 89 7.58 6.55 -13.53
CA THR A 89 6.94 5.94 -12.36
C THR A 89 6.66 6.99 -11.29
N LYS A 90 5.43 7.01 -10.77
CA LYS A 90 4.98 7.82 -9.65
C LYS A 90 4.58 6.91 -8.48
N LEU A 91 5.15 7.17 -7.29
CA LEU A 91 4.68 6.57 -6.04
C LEU A 91 3.79 7.59 -5.33
N LEU A 92 2.59 7.15 -4.93
CA LEU A 92 1.66 7.93 -4.11
C LEU A 92 1.52 7.25 -2.76
N TRP A 93 1.69 8.02 -1.68
CA TRP A 93 1.73 7.49 -0.32
C TRP A 93 0.93 8.35 0.64
N GLY A 94 0.21 7.74 1.59
CA GLY A 94 -0.44 8.48 2.68
C GLY A 94 0.59 8.97 3.70
N GLU A 95 0.50 10.23 4.09
CA GLU A 95 1.43 10.85 5.04
C GLU A 95 1.38 10.20 6.43
N GLN A 96 0.23 9.61 6.79
CA GLN A 96 -0.03 8.97 8.09
C GLN A 96 0.00 7.44 8.01
N ASP A 97 0.65 6.88 6.97
CA ASP A 97 0.80 5.43 6.83
C ASP A 97 1.59 4.84 8.01
N GLY A 98 0.92 4.03 8.81
CA GLY A 98 1.55 3.28 9.91
C GLY A 98 1.75 1.80 9.60
N VAL A 99 1.47 1.34 8.36
CA VAL A 99 1.77 -0.03 7.91
C VAL A 99 3.22 -0.14 7.50
N VAL A 100 3.74 0.90 6.86
CA VAL A 100 5.15 1.01 6.48
C VAL A 100 5.70 2.39 6.88
N SER A 101 7.01 2.49 7.04
CA SER A 101 7.66 3.74 7.43
C SER A 101 7.88 4.68 6.22
N ALA A 102 8.09 5.96 6.50
CA ALA A 102 8.51 6.92 5.47
C ALA A 102 9.86 6.54 4.81
N ASP A 103 10.76 5.88 5.54
CA ASP A 103 12.01 5.36 4.98
C ASP A 103 11.75 4.23 3.98
N TYR A 104 10.79 3.37 4.26
CA TYR A 104 10.35 2.33 3.35
C TYR A 104 9.87 2.92 2.02
N CYS A 105 9.06 3.99 2.07
CA CYS A 105 8.59 4.70 0.88
C CYS A 105 9.76 5.28 0.06
N ARG A 106 10.71 5.92 0.74
CA ARG A 106 11.91 6.49 0.10
C ARG A 106 12.77 5.41 -0.55
N ASN A 107 12.94 4.27 0.12
CA ASN A 107 13.70 3.14 -0.42
C ASN A 107 13.05 2.58 -1.69
N TRP A 108 11.72 2.43 -1.70
CA TRP A 108 10.98 2.02 -2.91
C TRP A 108 11.26 2.96 -4.09
N CYS A 109 11.17 4.27 -3.86
CA CYS A 109 11.43 5.28 -4.88
C CYS A 109 12.88 5.20 -5.39
N GLY A 110 13.84 4.96 -4.50
CA GLY A 110 15.26 4.83 -4.85
C GLY A 110 15.63 3.59 -5.68
N GLU A 111 14.82 2.54 -5.65
CA GLU A 111 15.06 1.30 -6.43
C GLU A 111 14.60 1.38 -7.89
N ILE A 112 13.81 2.39 -8.25
CA ILE A 112 13.25 2.56 -9.60
C ILE A 112 13.83 3.83 -10.22
N ALA A 113 14.59 3.69 -11.29
CA ALA A 113 15.25 4.82 -11.94
C ALA A 113 14.23 5.88 -12.42
N GLY A 114 14.43 7.13 -12.01
CA GLY A 114 13.55 8.24 -12.39
C GLY A 114 12.17 8.24 -11.71
N ALA A 115 11.91 7.34 -10.75
CA ALA A 115 10.67 7.37 -9.99
C ALA A 115 10.58 8.63 -9.12
N THR A 116 9.35 9.09 -8.93
CA THR A 116 9.05 10.21 -8.05
C THR A 116 8.09 9.78 -6.94
N LEU A 117 8.31 10.29 -5.73
CA LEU A 117 7.44 10.03 -4.56
C LEU A 117 6.67 11.30 -4.22
N GLU A 118 5.38 11.14 -3.99
CA GLU A 118 4.50 12.22 -3.55
C GLU A 118 3.58 11.71 -2.44
N THR A 119 3.47 12.47 -1.34
CA THR A 119 2.60 12.12 -0.24
C THR A 119 1.21 12.77 -0.37
N ILE A 120 0.21 12.15 0.25
CA ILE A 120 -1.15 12.62 0.34
C ILE A 120 -1.46 12.88 1.82
N PRO A 121 -1.72 14.14 2.21
CA PRO A 121 -2.05 14.48 3.59
C PRO A 121 -3.39 13.87 4.01
N ASN A 122 -3.56 13.65 5.32
CA ASN A 122 -4.77 13.05 5.90
C ASN A 122 -5.14 11.70 5.29
N ALA A 123 -4.15 10.89 4.94
CA ALA A 123 -4.31 9.54 4.43
C ALA A 123 -3.28 8.60 5.07
N GLY A 124 -3.72 7.40 5.37
CA GLY A 124 -2.89 6.28 5.80
C GLY A 124 -2.44 5.40 4.63
N HIS A 125 -2.48 4.09 4.82
CA HIS A 125 -2.00 3.10 3.83
C HIS A 125 -2.88 3.00 2.57
N TYR A 126 -4.11 3.52 2.64
CA TYR A 126 -5.09 3.43 1.56
C TYR A 126 -5.49 4.81 1.02
N PRO A 127 -4.54 5.64 0.51
CA PRO A 127 -4.81 7.02 0.13
C PRO A 127 -5.89 7.16 -0.96
N GLN A 128 -6.06 6.14 -1.80
CA GLN A 128 -7.10 6.10 -2.83
C GLN A 128 -8.52 5.97 -2.25
N TRP A 129 -8.65 5.46 -1.02
CA TRP A 129 -9.92 5.34 -0.32
C TRP A 129 -10.18 6.53 0.62
N GLU A 130 -9.12 7.00 1.29
CA GLU A 130 -9.22 8.04 2.31
C GLU A 130 -9.29 9.44 1.70
N GLN A 131 -8.59 9.67 0.59
CA GLN A 131 -8.52 10.95 -0.11
C GLN A 131 -8.70 10.78 -1.62
N PRO A 132 -9.86 10.28 -2.09
CA PRO A 132 -10.06 9.87 -3.48
C PRO A 132 -9.85 11.01 -4.48
N ASP A 133 -10.32 12.22 -4.18
CA ASP A 133 -10.19 13.37 -5.07
C ASP A 133 -8.73 13.82 -5.20
N ALA A 134 -8.02 13.91 -4.09
CA ALA A 134 -6.60 14.27 -4.08
C ALA A 134 -5.76 13.19 -4.78
N PHE A 135 -6.07 11.92 -4.56
CA PHE A 135 -5.42 10.80 -5.23
C PHE A 135 -5.66 10.86 -6.74
N ALA A 136 -6.92 10.99 -7.18
CA ALA A 136 -7.27 11.07 -8.59
C ALA A 136 -6.62 12.26 -9.29
N ALA A 137 -6.58 13.44 -8.65
CA ALA A 137 -5.93 14.63 -9.20
C ALA A 137 -4.42 14.40 -9.45
N LYS A 138 -3.72 13.74 -8.50
CA LYS A 138 -2.29 13.41 -8.66
C LYS A 138 -2.04 12.39 -9.76
N VAL A 139 -2.90 11.39 -9.90
CA VAL A 139 -2.84 10.41 -11.00
C VAL A 139 -3.06 11.11 -12.35
N ALA A 140 -4.08 11.97 -12.46
CA ALA A 140 -4.37 12.72 -13.68
C ALA A 140 -3.22 13.66 -14.07
N ALA A 141 -2.67 14.38 -13.10
CA ALA A 141 -1.52 15.26 -13.32
C ALA A 141 -0.30 14.47 -13.82
N PHE A 142 -0.01 13.31 -13.25
CA PHE A 142 1.05 12.44 -13.73
C PHE A 142 0.77 11.90 -15.14
N ALA A 143 -0.44 11.45 -15.41
CA ALA A 143 -0.82 10.94 -16.73
C ALA A 143 -0.63 12.00 -17.82
N ALA A 144 -0.93 13.28 -17.54
CA ALA A 144 -0.71 14.39 -18.45
C ALA A 144 0.78 14.63 -18.81
N THR A 145 1.72 14.18 -17.99
CA THR A 145 3.16 14.29 -18.28
C THR A 145 3.66 13.20 -19.23
N LEU A 146 2.83 12.22 -19.55
CA LEU A 146 3.20 11.06 -20.39
C LEU A 146 2.80 11.22 -21.86
N SER A 147 2.12 12.32 -22.19
CA SER A 147 1.62 12.66 -23.56
C SER A 147 2.66 13.31 -24.42
#